data_c468f14462464757f15fbafca1448fa2
#
_entry.id   c468f14462464757f15fbafca1448fa2
#
_cell.length_a   1.000
_cell.length_b   1.000
_cell.length_c   1.000
_cell.angle_alpha   90.00
_cell.angle_beta   90.00
_cell.angle_gamma   90.00
#
_symmetry.space_group_name_H-M   'P 1'
#
loop_
_entity.id
_entity.type
_entity.pdbx_description
1 polymer ?
#
loop_
_entity_poly.entity_id
_entity_poly.type
_entity_poly.pdbx_seq_one_letter_code
_entity_poly.pdbx_strand_id
1 'polypeptide(L)'
;MFKTIFYQPLLNILVMFYNIFHDLGFSTIALITLVRMALWPFFTKNETSQKIIAKIQPEVSRIQKENGKDYQKQSQELLALYKKYKINPSFTMLFSIIQIFFILALFNVFNIIAKPTFVNYLYGFLRNVTSVNYISFGGINLIEKSLLLAILAAGTQMIQGWLMIRNTGPKDPQRGSLIIITLVMPFVLLSLYTKLPSIIFLYWTVLTLIGIIQTMYVQKHFKMPKEEPEIISHDQLTS
;
A
#
# COMPACT_ATOMS: atom_id res chain seq x y z
N MET A 1 -20.30 -12.86 7.38
CA MET A 1 -20.41 -11.54 6.77
C MET A 1 -19.10 -11.07 6.12
N PHE A 2 -17.95 -10.97 6.82
CA PHE A 2 -16.66 -10.56 6.26
C PHE A 2 -16.16 -11.47 5.11
N LYS A 3 -16.30 -12.79 5.26
CA LYS A 3 -15.89 -13.77 4.23
C LYS A 3 -16.62 -13.55 2.90
N THR A 4 -17.91 -13.30 2.94
CA THR A 4 -18.77 -13.18 1.74
C THR A 4 -18.55 -11.85 1.03
N ILE A 5 -18.30 -10.76 1.77
CA ILE A 5 -18.21 -9.41 1.19
C ILE A 5 -16.81 -9.14 0.60
N PHE A 6 -15.74 -9.64 1.21
CA PHE A 6 -14.37 -9.30 0.80
C PHE A 6 -13.61 -10.47 0.14
N TYR A 7 -13.61 -11.66 0.76
CA TYR A 7 -12.79 -12.76 0.25
C TYR A 7 -13.41 -13.44 -0.96
N GLN A 8 -14.73 -13.62 -0.93
CA GLN A 8 -15.43 -14.32 -2.01
C GLN A 8 -15.35 -13.58 -3.35
N PRO A 9 -15.57 -12.26 -3.46
CA PRO A 9 -15.37 -11.52 -4.70
C PRO A 9 -13.93 -11.62 -5.22
N LEU A 10 -12.93 -11.42 -4.35
CA LEU A 10 -11.52 -11.49 -4.75
C LEU A 10 -11.14 -12.88 -5.24
N LEU A 11 -11.59 -13.94 -4.56
CA LEU A 11 -11.38 -15.32 -4.98
C LEU A 11 -12.01 -15.59 -6.34
N ASN A 12 -13.24 -15.14 -6.56
CA ASN A 12 -13.94 -15.37 -7.82
C ASN A 12 -13.29 -14.59 -8.98
N ILE A 13 -12.81 -13.38 -8.76
CA ILE A 13 -12.02 -12.63 -9.75
C ILE A 13 -10.70 -13.36 -10.05
N LEU A 14 -10.02 -13.89 -9.03
CA LEU A 14 -8.80 -14.68 -9.21
C LEU A 14 -9.06 -15.92 -10.08
N VAL A 15 -10.12 -16.67 -9.78
CA VAL A 15 -10.51 -17.86 -10.54
C VAL A 15 -11.01 -17.50 -11.95
N MET A 16 -11.66 -16.37 -12.13
CA MET A 16 -12.04 -15.85 -13.45
C MET A 16 -10.78 -15.59 -14.30
N PHE A 17 -9.75 -14.96 -13.75
CA PHE A 17 -8.47 -14.80 -14.45
C PHE A 17 -7.76 -16.13 -14.68
N TYR A 18 -7.89 -17.08 -13.74
CA TYR A 18 -7.34 -18.42 -13.92
C TYR A 18 -7.98 -19.16 -15.11
N ASN A 19 -9.27 -18.98 -15.35
CA ASN A 19 -9.94 -19.52 -16.54
C ASN A 19 -9.41 -18.93 -17.86
N ILE A 20 -8.83 -17.72 -17.81
CA ILE A 20 -8.28 -17.05 -18.98
C ILE A 20 -6.82 -17.45 -19.20
N PHE A 21 -6.00 -17.40 -18.16
CA PHE A 21 -4.56 -17.58 -18.25
C PHE A 21 -4.11 -19.02 -18.04
N HIS A 22 -4.93 -19.86 -17.42
CA HIS A 22 -4.60 -21.24 -17.00
C HIS A 22 -3.31 -21.33 -16.15
N ASP A 23 -2.91 -20.20 -15.54
CA ASP A 23 -1.73 -20.05 -14.69
C ASP A 23 -2.08 -19.17 -13.49
N LEU A 24 -1.82 -19.69 -12.27
CA LEU A 24 -2.18 -18.98 -11.02
C LEU A 24 -1.32 -17.73 -10.81
N GLY A 25 -0.08 -17.73 -11.27
CA GLY A 25 0.81 -16.57 -11.14
C GLY A 25 0.34 -15.39 -11.99
N PHE A 26 0.06 -15.62 -13.28
CA PHE A 26 -0.50 -14.58 -14.15
C PHE A 26 -1.87 -14.10 -13.66
N SER A 27 -2.69 -15.01 -13.15
CA SER A 27 -4.00 -14.66 -12.55
C SER A 27 -3.84 -13.78 -11.31
N THR A 28 -2.85 -14.07 -10.48
CA THR A 28 -2.51 -13.27 -9.30
C THR A 28 -2.01 -11.89 -9.71
N ILE A 29 -1.14 -11.78 -10.70
CA ILE A 29 -0.66 -10.50 -11.24
C ILE A 29 -1.84 -9.68 -11.76
N ALA A 30 -2.73 -10.29 -12.55
CA ALA A 30 -3.91 -9.62 -13.10
C ALA A 30 -4.86 -9.11 -12.00
N LEU A 31 -5.15 -9.94 -11.00
CA LEU A 31 -5.98 -9.54 -9.85
C LEU A 31 -5.38 -8.33 -9.12
N ILE A 32 -4.10 -8.38 -8.77
CA ILE A 32 -3.44 -7.30 -8.06
C ILE A 32 -3.45 -6.01 -8.89
N THR A 33 -3.14 -6.13 -10.18
CA THR A 33 -3.14 -5.01 -11.11
C THR A 33 -4.52 -4.39 -11.24
N LEU A 34 -5.57 -5.21 -11.42
CA LEU A 34 -6.96 -4.73 -11.49
C LEU A 34 -7.33 -3.92 -10.24
N VAL A 35 -7.07 -4.46 -9.06
CA VAL A 35 -7.38 -3.80 -7.80
C VAL A 35 -6.58 -2.50 -7.64
N ARG A 36 -5.30 -2.52 -7.95
CA ARG A 36 -4.45 -1.32 -7.90
C ARG A 36 -4.90 -0.25 -8.87
N MET A 37 -5.33 -0.63 -10.08
CA MET A 37 -5.86 0.32 -11.06
C MET A 37 -7.21 0.90 -10.63
N ALA A 38 -8.11 0.07 -10.10
CA ALA A 38 -9.39 0.54 -9.57
C ALA A 38 -9.20 1.54 -8.40
N LEU A 39 -8.20 1.31 -7.56
CA LEU A 39 -7.87 2.15 -6.42
C LEU A 39 -6.80 3.21 -6.72
N TRP A 40 -6.34 3.35 -7.97
CA TRP A 40 -5.28 4.27 -8.38
C TRP A 40 -5.45 5.70 -7.88
N PRO A 41 -6.64 6.35 -8.01
CA PRO A 41 -6.83 7.72 -7.53
C PRO A 41 -6.65 7.84 -6.01
N PHE A 42 -7.06 6.83 -5.26
CA PHE A 42 -6.90 6.81 -3.79
C PHE A 42 -5.43 6.69 -3.39
N PHE A 43 -4.69 5.79 -4.02
CA PHE A 43 -3.25 5.63 -3.80
C PHE A 43 -2.48 6.90 -4.16
N THR A 44 -2.78 7.50 -5.33
CA THR A 44 -2.15 8.73 -5.80
C THR A 44 -2.40 9.90 -4.84
N LYS A 45 -3.64 10.04 -4.36
CA LYS A 45 -4.00 11.06 -3.36
C LYS A 45 -3.25 10.85 -2.05
N ASN A 46 -3.17 9.62 -1.57
CA ASN A 46 -2.43 9.29 -0.35
C ASN A 46 -0.94 9.62 -0.48
N GLU A 47 -0.30 9.22 -1.57
CA GLU A 47 1.12 9.49 -1.82
C GLU A 47 1.41 10.98 -1.99
N THR A 48 0.53 11.71 -2.65
CA THR A 48 0.60 13.17 -2.75
C THR A 48 0.50 13.82 -1.37
N SER A 49 -0.43 13.38 -0.53
CA SER A 49 -0.58 13.87 0.85
C SER A 49 0.67 13.61 1.68
N GLN A 50 1.26 12.42 1.59
CA GLN A 50 2.51 12.10 2.28
C GLN A 50 3.66 13.02 1.84
N LYS A 51 3.77 13.34 0.55
CA LYS A 51 4.79 14.27 0.04
C LYS A 51 4.58 15.69 0.56
N ILE A 52 3.34 16.16 0.66
CA ILE A 52 3.06 17.47 1.21
C ILE A 52 3.44 17.48 2.70
N ILE A 53 3.03 16.47 3.47
CA ILE A 53 3.37 16.32 4.90
C ILE A 53 4.90 16.36 5.09
N ALA A 54 5.66 15.62 4.26
CA ALA A 54 7.12 15.65 4.32
C ALA A 54 7.68 17.05 4.07
N LYS A 55 7.11 17.82 3.14
CA LYS A 55 7.56 19.19 2.84
C LYS A 55 7.26 20.20 3.95
N ILE A 56 6.10 20.05 4.63
CA ILE A 56 5.73 20.95 5.74
C ILE A 56 6.26 20.48 7.10
N GLN A 57 7.01 19.38 7.14
CA GLN A 57 7.57 18.82 8.37
C GLN A 57 8.37 19.83 9.23
N PRO A 58 9.14 20.77 8.64
CA PRO A 58 9.80 21.82 9.43
C PRO A 58 8.81 22.70 10.20
N GLU A 59 7.65 23.04 9.57
CA GLU A 59 6.59 23.83 10.22
C GLU A 59 5.91 23.02 11.32
N VAL A 60 5.61 21.72 11.05
CA VAL A 60 5.09 20.79 12.05
C VAL A 60 6.02 20.73 13.28
N SER A 61 7.33 20.58 13.04
CA SER A 61 8.33 20.51 14.12
C SER A 61 8.42 21.83 14.90
N ARG A 62 8.25 22.97 14.25
CA ARG A 62 8.20 24.28 14.89
C ARG A 62 7.00 24.38 15.83
N ILE A 63 5.80 24.09 15.35
CA ILE A 63 4.57 24.11 16.15
C ILE A 63 4.68 23.20 17.37
N GLN A 64 5.26 22.00 17.19
CA GLN A 64 5.46 21.06 18.30
C GLN A 64 6.43 21.60 19.35
N LYS A 65 7.48 22.30 18.95
CA LYS A 65 8.47 22.89 19.88
C LYS A 65 7.92 24.14 20.60
N GLU A 66 7.24 25.02 19.88
CA GLU A 66 6.71 26.27 20.40
C GLU A 66 5.59 26.04 21.43
N ASN A 67 4.73 25.06 21.20
CA ASN A 67 3.61 24.78 22.09
C ASN A 67 3.95 23.78 23.23
N GLY A 68 5.11 23.12 23.17
CA GLY A 68 5.63 22.27 24.25
C GLY A 68 4.60 21.23 24.76
N LYS A 69 4.11 21.44 26.01
CA LYS A 69 3.14 20.55 26.66
C LYS A 69 1.66 20.96 26.46
N ASP A 70 1.41 22.09 25.79
CA ASP A 70 0.04 22.50 25.46
C ASP A 70 -0.49 21.73 24.25
N TYR A 71 -0.93 20.50 24.51
CA TYR A 71 -1.44 19.61 23.44
C TYR A 71 -2.68 20.15 22.74
N GLN A 72 -3.49 20.97 23.41
CA GLN A 72 -4.70 21.53 22.81
C GLN A 72 -4.35 22.57 21.76
N LYS A 73 -3.50 23.52 22.10
CA LYS A 73 -3.01 24.56 21.19
C LYS A 73 -2.21 23.94 20.04
N GLN A 74 -1.31 23.00 20.35
CA GLN A 74 -0.53 22.25 19.35
C GLN A 74 -1.45 21.56 18.33
N SER A 75 -2.50 20.88 18.79
CA SER A 75 -3.44 20.19 17.90
C SER A 75 -4.20 21.15 16.99
N GLN A 76 -4.64 22.30 17.54
CA GLN A 76 -5.35 23.33 16.77
C GLN A 76 -4.45 23.91 15.68
N GLU A 77 -3.21 24.28 15.99
CA GLU A 77 -2.27 24.83 15.03
C GLU A 77 -1.86 23.80 13.94
N LEU A 78 -1.67 22.54 14.32
CA LEU A 78 -1.41 21.48 13.35
C LEU A 78 -2.62 21.25 12.43
N LEU A 79 -3.84 21.28 12.94
CA LEU A 79 -5.03 21.17 12.11
C LEU A 79 -5.18 22.37 11.15
N ALA A 80 -4.88 23.59 11.61
CA ALA A 80 -4.86 24.78 10.76
C ALA A 80 -3.81 24.66 9.65
N LEU A 81 -2.59 24.20 9.99
CA LEU A 81 -1.53 23.94 9.02
C LEU A 81 -1.96 22.91 7.96
N TYR A 82 -2.53 21.80 8.37
CA TYR A 82 -2.99 20.77 7.44
C TYR A 82 -4.14 21.28 6.53
N LYS A 83 -5.07 22.07 7.07
CA LYS A 83 -6.13 22.73 6.28
C LYS A 83 -5.54 23.69 5.25
N LYS A 84 -4.57 24.52 5.64
CA LYS A 84 -3.86 25.47 4.75
C LYS A 84 -3.29 24.76 3.50
N TYR A 85 -2.74 23.57 3.67
CA TYR A 85 -2.18 22.76 2.57
C TYR A 85 -3.18 21.75 1.98
N LYS A 86 -4.46 21.81 2.33
CA LYS A 86 -5.54 20.92 1.85
C LYS A 86 -5.24 19.43 2.11
N ILE A 87 -4.59 19.13 3.24
CA ILE A 87 -4.28 17.78 3.65
C ILE A 87 -5.27 17.32 4.70
N ASN A 88 -5.71 16.07 4.56
CA ASN A 88 -6.42 15.38 5.62
C ASN A 88 -5.53 14.24 6.16
N PRO A 89 -4.85 14.41 7.30
CA PRO A 89 -3.99 13.39 7.88
C PRO A 89 -4.77 12.13 8.28
N SER A 90 -6.04 12.29 8.66
CA SER A 90 -6.91 11.15 8.99
C SER A 90 -7.17 10.27 7.76
N PHE A 91 -7.21 10.83 6.57
CA PHE A 91 -7.32 10.05 5.33
C PHE A 91 -6.09 9.17 5.10
N THR A 92 -4.90 9.68 5.33
CA THR A 92 -3.64 8.91 5.21
C THR A 92 -3.60 7.76 6.21
N MET A 93 -4.04 8.00 7.45
CA MET A 93 -4.12 6.97 8.49
C MET A 93 -5.16 5.90 8.15
N LEU A 94 -6.38 6.33 7.77
CA LEU A 94 -7.46 5.43 7.34
C LEU A 94 -7.03 4.58 6.15
N PHE A 95 -6.33 5.19 5.19
CA PHE A 95 -5.81 4.50 4.02
C PHE A 95 -4.83 3.38 4.39
N SER A 96 -3.94 3.61 5.36
CA SER A 96 -3.00 2.59 5.85
C SER A 96 -3.74 1.41 6.48
N ILE A 97 -4.81 1.68 7.24
CA ILE A 97 -5.66 0.64 7.82
C ILE A 97 -6.35 -0.18 6.73
N ILE A 98 -6.93 0.46 5.72
CA ILE A 98 -7.56 -0.19 4.57
C ILE A 98 -6.54 -1.08 3.83
N GLN A 99 -5.32 -0.62 3.66
CA GLN A 99 -4.25 -1.39 3.02
C GLN A 99 -3.92 -2.67 3.81
N ILE A 100 -3.85 -2.61 5.13
CA ILE A 100 -3.64 -3.79 5.98
C ILE A 100 -4.78 -4.80 5.80
N PHE A 101 -6.03 -4.34 5.83
CA PHE A 101 -7.19 -5.21 5.58
C PHE A 101 -7.12 -5.88 4.22
N PHE A 102 -6.67 -5.15 3.21
CA PHE A 102 -6.54 -5.68 1.86
C PHE A 102 -5.46 -6.78 1.76
N ILE A 103 -4.31 -6.59 2.41
CA ILE A 103 -3.26 -7.60 2.52
C ILE A 103 -3.79 -8.87 3.19
N LEU A 104 -4.50 -8.71 4.32
CA LEU A 104 -5.11 -9.83 5.04
C LEU A 104 -6.18 -10.55 4.21
N ALA A 105 -6.97 -9.80 3.43
CA ALA A 105 -7.98 -10.38 2.55
C ALA A 105 -7.34 -11.25 1.46
N LEU A 106 -6.29 -10.77 0.80
CA LEU A 106 -5.57 -11.54 -0.21
C LEU A 106 -4.84 -12.75 0.38
N PHE A 107 -4.23 -12.61 1.56
CA PHE A 107 -3.64 -13.74 2.27
C PHE A 107 -4.68 -14.85 2.52
N ASN A 108 -5.89 -14.48 2.94
CA ASN A 108 -6.99 -15.44 3.12
C ASN A 108 -7.44 -16.06 1.79
N VAL A 109 -7.54 -15.29 0.71
CA VAL A 109 -7.86 -15.80 -0.64
C VAL A 109 -6.84 -16.87 -1.06
N PHE A 110 -5.55 -16.62 -0.86
CA PHE A 110 -4.50 -17.59 -1.18
C PHE A 110 -4.58 -18.85 -0.30
N ASN A 111 -4.92 -18.71 0.98
CA ASN A 111 -5.15 -19.85 1.88
C ASN A 111 -6.41 -20.65 1.51
N ILE A 112 -7.43 -20.01 0.94
CA ILE A 112 -8.64 -20.69 0.48
C ILE A 112 -8.34 -21.45 -0.80
N ILE A 113 -7.73 -20.83 -1.79
CA ILE A 113 -7.47 -21.46 -3.10
C ILE A 113 -6.48 -22.63 -2.99
N ALA A 114 -5.62 -22.65 -1.98
CA ALA A 114 -4.71 -23.75 -1.69
C ALA A 114 -5.43 -25.01 -1.14
N LYS A 115 -6.74 -24.96 -0.88
CA LYS A 115 -7.53 -26.07 -0.37
C LYS A 115 -8.53 -26.57 -1.40
N PRO A 116 -8.78 -27.87 -1.53
CA PRO A 116 -9.79 -28.40 -2.47
C PRO A 116 -11.21 -27.82 -2.23
N THR A 117 -11.48 -27.38 -1.00
CA THR A 117 -12.77 -26.80 -0.61
C THR A 117 -13.01 -25.40 -1.16
N PHE A 118 -12.07 -24.80 -1.89
CA PHE A 118 -12.24 -23.45 -2.48
C PHE A 118 -13.45 -23.37 -3.41
N VAL A 119 -13.81 -24.47 -4.05
CA VAL A 119 -14.97 -24.59 -4.96
C VAL A 119 -16.28 -24.18 -4.26
N ASN A 120 -16.40 -24.39 -2.95
CA ASN A 120 -17.57 -24.00 -2.16
C ASN A 120 -17.76 -22.47 -2.04
N TYR A 121 -16.73 -21.70 -2.34
CA TYR A 121 -16.75 -20.24 -2.30
C TYR A 121 -16.92 -19.62 -3.70
N LEU A 122 -16.99 -20.45 -4.76
CA LEU A 122 -17.16 -19.97 -6.13
C LEU A 122 -18.62 -19.61 -6.43
N TYR A 123 -18.79 -18.58 -7.23
CA TYR A 123 -20.08 -18.25 -7.83
C TYR A 123 -20.50 -19.34 -8.81
N GLY A 124 -21.79 -19.48 -9.02
CA GLY A 124 -22.37 -20.57 -9.82
C GLY A 124 -21.73 -20.76 -11.20
N PHE A 125 -21.38 -19.65 -11.88
CA PHE A 125 -20.77 -19.67 -13.21
C PHE A 125 -19.29 -20.06 -13.24
N LEU A 126 -18.62 -20.16 -12.09
CA LEU A 126 -17.23 -20.58 -11.96
C LEU A 126 -17.04 -21.98 -11.36
N ARG A 127 -18.12 -22.66 -11.00
CA ARG A 127 -18.07 -23.98 -10.33
C ARG A 127 -17.52 -25.12 -11.20
N ASN A 128 -17.35 -24.88 -12.49
CA ASN A 128 -16.65 -25.79 -13.39
C ASN A 128 -15.15 -25.91 -13.11
N VAL A 129 -14.56 -24.95 -12.39
CA VAL A 129 -13.15 -24.98 -11.96
C VAL A 129 -13.06 -25.81 -10.67
N THR A 130 -12.74 -27.09 -10.82
CA THR A 130 -12.66 -28.03 -9.69
C THR A 130 -11.27 -28.13 -9.09
N SER A 131 -10.24 -27.71 -9.83
CA SER A 131 -8.84 -27.72 -9.39
C SER A 131 -8.06 -26.57 -10.00
N VAL A 132 -6.98 -26.18 -9.33
CA VAL A 132 -6.07 -25.14 -9.77
C VAL A 132 -4.66 -25.72 -9.80
N ASN A 133 -3.96 -25.50 -10.90
CA ASN A 133 -2.54 -25.80 -10.99
C ASN A 133 -1.73 -24.70 -10.27
N TYR A 134 -0.95 -25.09 -9.27
CA TYR A 134 -0.12 -24.18 -8.50
C TYR A 134 1.25 -23.91 -9.13
N ILE A 135 1.62 -24.69 -10.14
CA ILE A 135 2.87 -24.47 -10.90
C ILE A 135 2.63 -23.34 -11.90
N SER A 136 3.41 -22.29 -11.78
CA SER A 136 3.30 -21.08 -12.59
C SER A 136 4.64 -20.72 -13.20
N PHE A 137 4.62 -19.90 -14.24
CA PHE A 137 5.83 -19.42 -14.94
C PHE A 137 6.75 -20.55 -15.42
N GLY A 138 6.17 -21.71 -15.78
CA GLY A 138 6.93 -22.84 -16.29
C GLY A 138 7.70 -23.66 -15.24
N GLY A 139 7.49 -23.47 -13.93
CA GLY A 139 8.17 -24.30 -12.95
C GLY A 139 8.11 -23.89 -11.48
N ILE A 140 7.53 -22.73 -11.16
CA ILE A 140 7.47 -22.24 -9.78
C ILE A 140 6.17 -22.69 -9.14
N ASN A 141 6.26 -23.52 -8.07
CA ASN A 141 5.11 -23.88 -7.27
C ASN A 141 4.76 -22.74 -6.30
N LEU A 142 3.61 -22.09 -6.50
CA LEU A 142 3.21 -20.89 -5.77
C LEU A 142 2.75 -21.15 -4.32
N ILE A 143 2.39 -22.38 -3.97
CA ILE A 143 2.04 -22.75 -2.59
C ILE A 143 3.24 -23.26 -1.79
N GLU A 144 4.34 -23.58 -2.45
CA GLU A 144 5.60 -23.92 -1.82
C GLU A 144 6.48 -22.70 -1.59
N LYS A 145 7.65 -22.91 -1.03
CA LYS A 145 8.64 -21.88 -0.74
C LYS A 145 9.48 -21.60 -1.99
N SER A 146 9.72 -20.34 -2.30
CA SER A 146 10.59 -19.93 -3.41
C SER A 146 11.53 -18.82 -2.96
N LEU A 147 12.81 -19.14 -2.87
CA LEU A 147 13.85 -18.15 -2.58
C LEU A 147 13.94 -17.10 -3.69
N LEU A 148 13.73 -17.50 -4.96
CA LEU A 148 13.74 -16.59 -6.09
C LEU A 148 12.69 -15.47 -5.94
N LEU A 149 11.43 -15.83 -5.63
CA LEU A 149 10.37 -14.84 -5.44
C LEU A 149 10.61 -13.98 -4.18
N ALA A 150 11.19 -14.54 -3.13
CA ALA A 150 11.57 -13.76 -1.94
C ALA A 150 12.67 -12.73 -2.26
N ILE A 151 13.68 -13.10 -3.04
CA ILE A 151 14.73 -12.19 -3.52
C ILE A 151 14.13 -11.08 -4.40
N LEU A 152 13.21 -11.43 -5.32
CA LEU A 152 12.54 -10.43 -6.15
C LEU A 152 11.71 -9.44 -5.31
N ALA A 153 10.98 -9.94 -4.32
CA ALA A 153 10.21 -9.09 -3.40
C ALA A 153 11.13 -8.16 -2.59
N ALA A 154 12.22 -8.69 -2.04
CA ALA A 154 13.21 -7.90 -1.31
C ALA A 154 13.89 -6.86 -2.20
N GLY A 155 14.28 -7.23 -3.42
CA GLY A 155 14.92 -6.34 -4.39
C GLY A 155 14.01 -5.19 -4.82
N THR A 156 12.75 -5.49 -5.17
CA THR A 156 11.77 -4.44 -5.52
C THR A 156 11.48 -3.51 -4.35
N GLN A 157 11.43 -4.05 -3.12
CA GLN A 157 11.26 -3.27 -1.90
C GLN A 157 12.44 -2.31 -1.66
N MET A 158 13.68 -2.77 -1.90
CA MET A 158 14.87 -1.90 -1.81
C MET A 158 14.82 -0.77 -2.84
N ILE A 159 14.44 -1.05 -4.08
CA ILE A 159 14.30 -0.04 -5.13
C ILE A 159 13.26 1.00 -4.74
N GLN A 160 12.09 0.57 -4.26
CA GLN A 160 11.03 1.47 -3.81
C GLN A 160 11.50 2.35 -2.65
N GLY A 161 12.12 1.76 -1.63
CA GLY A 161 12.64 2.49 -0.49
C GLY A 161 13.74 3.50 -0.89
N TRP A 162 14.65 3.11 -1.79
CA TRP A 162 15.67 4.01 -2.33
C TRP A 162 15.05 5.20 -3.07
N LEU A 163 14.02 4.98 -3.89
CA LEU A 163 13.29 6.06 -4.55
C LEU A 163 12.64 7.01 -3.54
N MET A 164 12.09 6.49 -2.46
CA MET A 164 11.51 7.31 -1.39
C MET A 164 12.58 8.16 -0.70
N ILE A 165 13.72 7.56 -0.32
CA ILE A 165 14.85 8.28 0.31
C ILE A 165 15.41 9.35 -0.62
N ARG A 166 15.61 9.04 -1.89
CA ARG A 166 16.14 9.99 -2.89
C ARG A 166 15.28 11.26 -2.99
N ASN A 167 13.98 11.11 -2.78
CA ASN A 167 13.01 12.20 -2.90
C ASN A 167 12.82 12.98 -1.59
N THR A 168 13.43 12.52 -0.52
CA THR A 168 13.37 13.12 0.81
C THR A 168 14.60 14.01 0.99
N GLY A 169 14.40 15.25 1.42
CA GLY A 169 15.49 16.20 1.62
C GLY A 169 16.49 15.71 2.66
N PRO A 170 17.79 16.12 2.58
CA PRO A 170 18.81 15.65 3.52
C PRO A 170 18.54 16.04 4.97
N LYS A 171 17.79 17.13 5.20
CA LYS A 171 17.40 17.64 6.54
C LYS A 171 16.00 17.18 6.99
N ASP A 172 15.34 16.30 6.23
CA ASP A 172 14.01 15.82 6.55
C ASP A 172 14.08 14.87 7.77
N PRO A 173 13.32 15.14 8.84
CA PRO A 173 13.32 14.28 10.04
C PRO A 173 12.89 12.83 9.77
N GLN A 174 12.09 12.61 8.74
CA GLN A 174 11.61 11.26 8.37
C GLN A 174 12.67 10.45 7.60
N ARG A 175 13.73 11.09 7.08
CA ARG A 175 14.75 10.43 6.27
C ARG A 175 15.42 9.27 7.01
N GLY A 176 15.72 9.45 8.30
CA GLY A 176 16.32 8.41 9.14
C GLY A 176 15.43 7.16 9.22
N SER A 177 14.14 7.35 9.49
CA SER A 177 13.17 6.25 9.54
C SER A 177 13.03 5.55 8.19
N LEU A 178 13.01 6.29 7.09
CA LEU A 178 12.95 5.72 5.73
C LEU A 178 14.19 4.88 5.42
N ILE A 179 15.38 5.33 5.82
CA ILE A 179 16.62 4.56 5.65
C ILE A 179 16.54 3.23 6.41
N ILE A 180 16.12 3.27 7.68
CA ILE A 180 15.98 2.07 8.50
C ILE A 180 14.99 1.10 7.87
N ILE A 181 13.81 1.56 7.49
CA ILE A 181 12.78 0.73 6.86
C ILE A 181 13.29 0.13 5.53
N THR A 182 13.96 0.95 4.71
CA THR A 182 14.51 0.51 3.41
C THR A 182 15.57 -0.57 3.56
N LEU A 183 16.40 -0.48 4.61
CA LEU A 183 17.44 -1.48 4.86
C LEU A 183 16.88 -2.73 5.56
N VAL A 184 15.99 -2.58 6.54
CA VAL A 184 15.52 -3.68 7.38
C VAL A 184 14.46 -4.53 6.68
N MET A 185 13.49 -3.91 5.99
CA MET A 185 12.35 -4.65 5.40
C MET A 185 12.74 -5.74 4.39
N PRO A 186 13.72 -5.54 3.48
CA PRO A 186 14.17 -6.61 2.60
C PRO A 186 14.70 -7.85 3.34
N PHE A 187 15.44 -7.64 4.43
CA PHE A 187 15.93 -8.75 5.26
C PHE A 187 14.78 -9.46 6.00
N VAL A 188 13.79 -8.70 6.48
CA VAL A 188 12.58 -9.29 7.07
C VAL A 188 11.86 -10.16 6.03
N LEU A 189 11.66 -9.68 4.80
CA LEU A 189 11.04 -10.46 3.73
C LEU A 189 11.85 -11.74 3.44
N LEU A 190 13.16 -11.62 3.33
CA LEU A 190 14.03 -12.79 3.11
C LEU A 190 13.95 -13.78 4.29
N SER A 191 13.86 -13.31 5.53
CA SER A 191 13.73 -14.22 6.70
C SER A 191 12.41 -14.99 6.72
N LEU A 192 11.37 -14.45 6.08
CA LEU A 192 10.04 -15.05 6.02
C LEU A 192 9.89 -16.10 4.90
N TYR A 193 10.87 -16.24 3.97
CA TYR A 193 10.73 -17.15 2.83
C TYR A 193 10.53 -18.62 3.24
N THR A 194 11.06 -19.01 4.40
CA THR A 194 10.89 -20.38 4.93
C THR A 194 9.54 -20.60 5.61
N LYS A 195 8.78 -19.55 5.87
CA LYS A 195 7.51 -19.59 6.62
C LYS A 195 6.29 -19.33 5.75
N LEU A 196 6.45 -18.61 4.66
CA LEU A 196 5.35 -18.16 3.80
C LEU A 196 5.41 -18.83 2.42
N PRO A 197 4.25 -19.13 1.80
CA PRO A 197 4.19 -19.63 0.43
C PRO A 197 4.65 -18.55 -0.57
N SER A 198 5.19 -18.98 -1.70
CA SER A 198 5.80 -18.11 -2.69
C SER A 198 4.81 -17.14 -3.35
N ILE A 199 3.53 -17.46 -3.39
CA ILE A 199 2.47 -16.56 -3.89
C ILE A 199 2.42 -15.23 -3.12
N ILE A 200 2.79 -15.21 -1.84
CA ILE A 200 2.85 -14.00 -1.02
C ILE A 200 3.99 -13.08 -1.49
N PHE A 201 5.14 -13.66 -1.84
CA PHE A 201 6.27 -12.88 -2.38
C PHE A 201 5.99 -12.40 -3.79
N LEU A 202 5.29 -13.19 -4.62
CA LEU A 202 4.80 -12.74 -5.92
C LEU A 202 3.85 -11.54 -5.76
N TYR A 203 2.87 -11.66 -4.86
CA TYR A 203 1.97 -10.55 -4.53
C TYR A 203 2.76 -9.30 -4.12
N TRP A 204 3.72 -9.44 -3.20
CA TRP A 204 4.54 -8.33 -2.72
C TRP A 204 5.34 -7.68 -3.84
N THR A 205 5.97 -8.49 -4.68
CA THR A 205 6.73 -8.02 -5.85
C THR A 205 5.87 -7.17 -6.78
N VAL A 206 4.70 -7.68 -7.17
CA VAL A 206 3.79 -6.98 -8.09
C VAL A 206 3.27 -5.68 -7.46
N LEU A 207 2.87 -5.74 -6.18
CA LEU A 207 2.41 -4.60 -5.42
C LEU A 207 3.45 -3.48 -5.39
N THR A 208 4.71 -3.85 -5.14
CA THR A 208 5.84 -2.93 -5.03
C THR A 208 6.21 -2.34 -6.39
N LEU A 209 6.21 -3.15 -7.46
CA LEU A 209 6.46 -2.67 -8.83
C LEU A 209 5.42 -1.63 -9.27
N ILE A 210 4.13 -1.90 -9.03
CA ILE A 210 3.07 -0.92 -9.31
C ILE A 210 3.25 0.33 -8.44
N GLY A 211 3.65 0.16 -7.17
CA GLY A 211 3.97 1.25 -6.26
C GLY A 211 5.12 2.13 -6.77
N ILE A 212 6.18 1.53 -7.32
CA ILE A 212 7.30 2.26 -7.94
C ILE A 212 6.80 3.11 -9.11
N ILE A 213 6.02 2.53 -10.02
CA ILE A 213 5.44 3.25 -11.17
C ILE A 213 4.60 4.43 -10.67
N GLN A 214 3.79 4.20 -9.65
CA GLN A 214 2.92 5.21 -9.07
C GLN A 214 3.72 6.34 -8.40
N THR A 215 4.76 6.01 -7.64
CA THR A 215 5.68 6.99 -7.04
C THR A 215 6.33 7.87 -8.11
N MET A 216 6.79 7.26 -9.20
CA MET A 216 7.36 8.01 -10.34
C MET A 216 6.31 8.92 -11.00
N TYR A 217 5.09 8.42 -11.19
CA TYR A 217 3.99 9.21 -11.73
C TYR A 217 3.67 10.42 -10.84
N VAL A 218 3.50 10.20 -9.54
CA VAL A 218 3.23 11.28 -8.57
C VAL A 218 4.39 12.27 -8.53
N GLN A 219 5.64 11.80 -8.59
CA GLN A 219 6.81 12.69 -8.63
C GLN A 219 6.79 13.64 -9.81
N LYS A 220 6.50 13.11 -11.00
CA LYS A 220 6.48 13.89 -12.24
C LYS A 220 5.35 14.95 -12.27
N HIS A 221 4.21 14.63 -11.66
CA HIS A 221 3.01 15.48 -11.70
C HIS A 221 2.76 16.26 -10.41
N PHE A 222 3.64 16.10 -9.40
CA PHE A 222 3.47 16.73 -8.10
C PHE A 222 3.61 18.25 -8.18
N LYS A 223 2.57 18.95 -7.73
CA LYS A 223 2.58 20.39 -7.49
C LYS A 223 2.17 20.64 -6.05
N MET A 224 2.89 21.52 -5.35
CA MET A 224 2.41 21.99 -4.04
C MET A 224 1.08 22.69 -4.21
N PRO A 225 0.08 22.41 -3.38
CA PRO A 225 -1.14 23.20 -3.32
C PRO A 225 -0.77 24.67 -3.06
N LYS A 226 -1.48 25.58 -3.73
CA LYS A 226 -1.42 27.00 -3.34
C LYS A 226 -1.96 27.12 -1.92
N GLU A 227 -1.27 27.88 -1.08
CA GLU A 227 -1.75 28.20 0.26
C GLU A 227 -3.12 28.85 0.16
N GLU A 228 -4.10 28.37 0.91
CA GLU A 228 -5.34 29.12 1.08
C GLU A 228 -5.02 30.35 1.94
N PRO A 229 -5.50 31.56 1.54
CA PRO A 229 -5.36 32.73 2.41
C PRO A 229 -6.02 32.37 3.76
N GLU A 230 -5.34 32.73 4.83
CA GLU A 230 -5.85 32.63 6.18
C GLU A 230 -7.21 33.35 6.25
N ILE A 231 -8.28 32.60 6.40
CA ILE A 231 -9.58 33.19 6.72
C ILE A 231 -9.44 33.64 8.16
N ILE A 232 -8.97 34.88 8.35
CA ILE A 232 -9.06 35.55 9.65
C ILE A 232 -10.57 35.63 9.94
N SER A 233 -11.05 34.75 10.80
CA SER A 233 -12.41 34.82 11.28
C SER A 233 -12.56 36.16 12.00
N HIS A 234 -13.43 37.02 11.50
CA HIS A 234 -13.73 38.35 12.06
C HIS A 234 -14.16 38.34 13.54
N ASP A 235 -14.35 37.17 14.13
CA ASP A 235 -14.73 37.01 15.55
C ASP A 235 -13.59 37.25 16.55
N GLN A 236 -12.34 37.44 16.10
CA GLN A 236 -11.22 37.78 17.01
C GLN A 236 -10.91 39.29 17.08
N LEU A 237 -11.66 40.14 16.38
CA LEU A 237 -11.46 41.58 16.39
C LEU A 237 -12.46 42.31 17.30
N THR A 238 -13.32 41.56 18.01
CA THR A 238 -14.35 42.17 18.90
C THR A 238 -14.34 41.60 20.33
N SER A 239 -13.16 41.24 20.84
CA SER A 239 -13.02 40.92 22.28
C SER A 239 -11.89 41.71 22.89
#